data_135f77c0a52c6f1dcf53777a35c88ee8
#
_entry.id   135f77c0a52c6f1dcf53777a35c88ee8
#
_cell.length_a   1.000
_cell.length_b   1.000
_cell.length_c   1.000
_cell.angle_alpha   90.00
_cell.angle_beta   90.00
_cell.angle_gamma   90.00
#
_symmetry.space_group_name_H-M   'P 1'
#
loop_
_entity.id
_entity.type
_entity.pdbx_description
1 polymer ?
#
loop_
_entity_poly.entity_id
_entity_poly.type
_entity_poly.pdbx_seq_one_letter_code
_entity_poly.pdbx_strand_id
1 'polypeptide(L)'
;MKLRLVNVSDVDEAMHAQLRAWRNSDVVSPFFLLDQVTEEQHHAWLKKNIRGENACACVIYADQVPLGLVYLPWFDRDSRQGEIGIYIYNRDFQELRPASFAYEGMIGFAAKEL
;
A
#
# COMPACT_ATOMS: atom_id res chain seq x y z
N MET A 1 7.35 1.81 19.66
CA MET A 1 6.92 0.96 18.54
C MET A 1 7.67 1.37 17.27
N LYS A 2 8.02 0.41 16.47
CA LYS A 2 8.80 0.64 15.27
C LYS A 2 7.95 0.50 14.02
N LEU A 3 8.01 1.49 13.12
CA LEU A 3 7.35 1.43 11.83
C LEU A 3 8.19 0.63 10.83
N ARG A 4 7.53 -0.12 9.97
CA ARG A 4 8.17 -0.87 8.88
C ARG A 4 7.23 -1.02 7.69
N LEU A 5 7.81 -1.25 6.52
CA LEU A 5 7.06 -1.52 5.28
C LEU A 5 7.34 -2.96 4.86
N VAL A 6 6.28 -3.68 4.53
CA VAL A 6 6.38 -5.07 4.05
C VAL A 6 5.67 -5.19 2.71
N ASN A 7 6.37 -5.63 1.68
CA ASN A 7 5.79 -5.78 0.36
C ASN A 7 4.61 -6.75 0.40
N VAL A 8 3.57 -6.47 -0.39
CA VAL A 8 2.36 -7.32 -0.44
C VAL A 8 2.67 -8.76 -0.88
N SER A 9 3.80 -9.00 -1.54
CA SER A 9 4.23 -10.35 -1.89
C SER A 9 4.75 -11.14 -0.68
N ASP A 10 5.10 -10.46 0.40
CA ASP A 10 5.69 -11.06 1.60
C ASP A 10 4.71 -11.21 2.76
N VAL A 11 3.45 -10.86 2.56
CA VAL A 11 2.38 -11.05 3.55
C VAL A 11 1.51 -12.24 3.15
N ASP A 12 0.80 -12.82 4.12
CA ASP A 12 -0.02 -14.00 3.89
C ASP A 12 -1.40 -13.67 3.29
N GLU A 13 -2.16 -14.71 2.98
CA GLU A 13 -3.50 -14.56 2.41
C GLU A 13 -4.49 -13.89 3.36
N ALA A 14 -4.33 -14.10 4.65
CA ALA A 14 -5.16 -13.43 5.65
C ALA A 14 -4.96 -11.92 5.57
N MET A 15 -3.73 -11.47 5.37
CA MET A 15 -3.44 -10.05 5.20
C MET A 15 -3.98 -9.53 3.85
N HIS A 16 -3.91 -10.34 2.78
CA HIS A 16 -4.50 -9.96 1.49
C HIS A 16 -6.02 -9.75 1.63
N ALA A 17 -6.70 -10.64 2.35
CA ALA A 17 -8.13 -10.47 2.62
C ALA A 17 -8.42 -9.21 3.45
N GLN A 18 -7.54 -8.91 4.42
CA GLN A 18 -7.65 -7.70 5.24
C GLN A 18 -7.49 -6.43 4.38
N LEU A 19 -6.57 -6.43 3.41
CA LEU A 19 -6.40 -5.31 2.49
C LEU A 19 -7.66 -5.07 1.67
N ARG A 20 -8.32 -6.12 1.21
CA ARG A 20 -9.59 -5.98 0.49
C ARG A 20 -10.68 -5.41 1.40
N ALA A 21 -10.77 -5.90 2.64
CA ALA A 21 -11.73 -5.38 3.61
C ALA A 21 -11.48 -3.90 3.90
N TRP A 22 -10.23 -3.49 4.04
CA TRP A 22 -9.87 -2.07 4.23
C TRP A 22 -10.29 -1.23 3.03
N ARG A 23 -10.00 -1.72 1.82
CA ARG A 23 -10.31 -1.01 0.56
C ARG A 23 -11.82 -0.76 0.43
N ASN A 24 -12.64 -1.68 0.92
CA ASN A 24 -14.11 -1.61 0.86
C ASN A 24 -14.73 -0.93 2.09
N SER A 25 -13.92 -0.53 3.08
CA SER A 25 -14.41 0.08 4.30
C SER A 25 -14.85 1.53 4.09
N ASP A 26 -15.67 2.04 5.01
CA ASP A 26 -16.11 3.43 5.01
C ASP A 26 -14.96 4.41 5.26
N VAL A 27 -13.86 3.94 5.81
CA VAL A 27 -12.68 4.76 6.08
C VAL A 27 -11.88 5.02 4.79
N VAL A 28 -11.81 4.03 3.90
CA VAL A 28 -10.92 4.06 2.72
C VAL A 28 -11.68 4.29 1.42
N SER A 29 -12.81 3.62 1.21
CA SER A 29 -13.52 3.63 -0.08
C SER A 29 -13.90 5.03 -0.58
N PRO A 30 -14.25 6.02 0.29
CA PRO A 30 -14.58 7.36 -0.19
C PRO A 30 -13.46 8.07 -0.94
N PHE A 31 -12.22 7.63 -0.80
CA PHE A 31 -11.06 8.21 -1.48
C PHE A 31 -10.79 7.62 -2.86
N PHE A 32 -11.63 6.67 -3.31
CA PHE A 32 -11.46 5.99 -4.58
C PHE A 32 -12.68 6.21 -5.47
N LEU A 33 -12.45 6.21 -6.79
CA LEU A 33 -13.52 6.37 -7.77
C LEU A 33 -14.48 5.16 -7.77
N LEU A 34 -13.97 3.98 -7.49
CA LEU A 34 -14.74 2.75 -7.38
C LEU A 34 -15.00 2.48 -5.90
N ASP A 35 -16.28 2.58 -5.48
CA ASP A 35 -16.67 2.43 -4.07
C ASP A 35 -16.30 1.08 -3.48
N GLN A 36 -16.60 0.01 -4.21
CA GLN A 36 -16.40 -1.35 -3.73
C GLN A 36 -15.59 -2.14 -4.74
N VAL A 37 -14.74 -3.03 -4.22
CA VAL A 37 -13.87 -3.87 -5.04
C VAL A 37 -14.24 -5.32 -4.79
N THR A 38 -14.51 -6.08 -5.87
CA THR A 38 -14.77 -7.51 -5.77
C THR A 38 -13.50 -8.27 -5.45
N GLU A 39 -13.65 -9.53 -5.01
CA GLU A 39 -12.51 -10.41 -4.79
C GLU A 39 -11.67 -10.56 -6.05
N GLU A 40 -12.30 -10.71 -7.21
CA GLU A 40 -11.62 -10.85 -8.50
C GLU A 40 -10.82 -9.60 -8.86
N GLN A 41 -11.42 -8.42 -8.69
CA GLN A 41 -10.75 -7.15 -8.94
C GLN A 41 -9.53 -6.97 -8.03
N HIS A 42 -9.66 -7.34 -6.75
CA HIS A 42 -8.57 -7.24 -5.80
C HIS A 42 -7.45 -8.23 -6.10
N HIS A 43 -7.79 -9.45 -6.51
CA HIS A 43 -6.79 -10.43 -6.94
C HIS A 43 -6.00 -9.95 -8.16
N ALA A 44 -6.67 -9.32 -9.13
CA ALA A 44 -6.00 -8.76 -10.29
C ALA A 44 -5.03 -7.63 -9.89
N TRP A 45 -5.45 -6.78 -8.96
CA TRP A 45 -4.61 -5.72 -8.41
C TRP A 45 -3.38 -6.30 -7.69
N LEU A 46 -3.58 -7.33 -6.85
CA LEU A 46 -2.48 -7.99 -6.15
C LEU A 46 -1.46 -8.59 -7.11
N LYS A 47 -1.92 -9.27 -8.16
CA LYS A 47 -1.03 -9.84 -9.18
C LYS A 47 -0.16 -8.78 -9.82
N LYS A 48 -0.73 -7.65 -10.17
CA LYS A 48 -0.01 -6.53 -10.77
C LYS A 48 1.08 -6.02 -9.84
N ASN A 49 0.79 -5.90 -8.55
CA ASN A 49 1.71 -5.34 -7.56
C ASN A 49 2.77 -6.34 -7.10
N ILE A 50 2.43 -7.62 -7.06
CA ILE A 50 3.39 -8.68 -6.70
C ILE A 50 4.45 -8.86 -7.76
N ARG A 51 4.07 -8.77 -9.03
CA ARG A 51 5.02 -8.93 -10.14
C ARG A 51 5.95 -7.75 -10.35
N GLY A 52 5.59 -6.58 -9.83
CA GLY A 52 6.50 -5.46 -9.66
C GLY A 52 7.10 -4.80 -10.88
N GLU A 53 6.54 -4.97 -12.08
CA GLU A 53 7.14 -4.38 -13.28
C GLU A 53 7.12 -2.85 -13.27
N ASN A 54 5.95 -2.25 -13.00
CA ASN A 54 5.81 -0.79 -12.89
C ASN A 54 4.89 -0.40 -11.74
N ALA A 55 4.68 -1.32 -10.80
CA ALA A 55 3.84 -1.09 -9.64
C ALA A 55 4.43 -1.83 -8.44
N CYS A 56 4.21 -1.28 -7.26
CA CYS A 56 4.68 -1.84 -6.01
C CYS A 56 3.71 -1.43 -4.91
N ALA A 57 3.50 -2.28 -3.92
CA ALA A 57 2.67 -1.95 -2.78
C ALA A 57 3.26 -2.58 -1.51
N CYS A 58 3.22 -1.80 -0.42
CA CYS A 58 3.73 -2.25 0.89
C CYS A 58 2.69 -1.98 1.96
N VAL A 59 2.51 -2.96 2.85
CA VAL A 59 1.71 -2.79 4.06
C VAL A 59 2.55 -2.03 5.08
N ILE A 60 1.94 -1.05 5.74
CA ILE A 60 2.59 -0.24 6.77
C ILE A 60 2.27 -0.88 8.12
N TYR A 61 3.30 -1.23 8.88
CA TYR A 61 3.17 -1.84 10.22
C TYR A 61 3.76 -0.95 11.29
N ALA A 62 3.13 -0.95 12.47
CA ALA A 62 3.75 -0.55 13.72
C ALA A 62 3.95 -1.83 14.53
N ASP A 63 5.19 -2.28 14.65
CA ASP A 63 5.54 -3.62 15.16
C ASP A 63 4.75 -4.70 14.40
N GLN A 64 3.85 -5.42 15.04
CA GLN A 64 3.02 -6.45 14.40
C GLN A 64 1.64 -5.97 13.97
N VAL A 65 1.33 -4.68 14.18
CA VAL A 65 0.00 -4.14 13.92
C VAL A 65 -0.03 -3.49 12.53
N PRO A 66 -0.84 -4.00 11.59
CA PRO A 66 -0.97 -3.38 10.27
C PRO A 66 -1.80 -2.10 10.36
N LEU A 67 -1.31 -1.04 9.74
CA LEU A 67 -1.92 0.30 9.82
C LEU A 67 -2.55 0.76 8.52
N GLY A 68 -1.99 0.41 7.38
CA GLY A 68 -2.43 0.92 6.10
C GLY A 68 -1.57 0.40 4.95
N LEU A 69 -1.65 1.10 3.82
CA LEU A 69 -0.98 0.69 2.59
C LEU A 69 -0.36 1.90 1.91
N VAL A 70 0.83 1.71 1.36
CA VAL A 70 1.48 2.66 0.46
C VAL A 70 1.76 1.94 -0.86
N TYR A 71 1.53 2.62 -1.99
CA TYR A 71 1.67 1.95 -3.28
C TYR A 71 2.04 2.92 -4.38
N LEU A 72 2.66 2.37 -5.44
CA LEU A 72 2.95 3.06 -6.69
C LEU A 72 2.00 2.48 -7.74
N PRO A 73 0.88 3.16 -8.09
CA PRO A 73 -0.02 2.64 -9.12
C PRO A 73 0.64 2.57 -10.49
N TRP A 74 1.59 3.46 -10.75
CA TRP A 74 2.43 3.42 -11.95
C TRP A 74 3.74 4.15 -11.70
N PHE A 75 4.73 3.80 -12.50
CA PHE A 75 6.05 4.43 -12.48
C PHE A 75 6.66 4.34 -13.88
N ASP A 76 7.15 5.46 -14.39
CA ASP A 76 7.87 5.52 -15.67
C ASP A 76 9.37 5.65 -15.39
N ARG A 77 10.12 4.61 -15.72
CA ARG A 77 11.58 4.57 -15.46
C ARG A 77 12.36 5.56 -16.31
N ASP A 78 11.91 5.78 -17.54
CA ASP A 78 12.62 6.66 -18.48
C ASP A 78 12.57 8.13 -18.03
N SER A 79 11.40 8.59 -17.64
CA SER A 79 11.22 9.97 -17.16
C SER A 79 11.45 10.11 -15.66
N ARG A 80 11.54 8.98 -14.93
CA ARG A 80 11.63 8.93 -13.47
C ARG A 80 10.46 9.62 -12.78
N GLN A 81 9.27 9.42 -13.32
CA GLN A 81 8.03 9.96 -12.78
C GLN A 81 7.12 8.84 -12.34
N GLY A 82 6.36 9.11 -11.31
CA GLY A 82 5.39 8.14 -10.80
C GLY A 82 4.40 8.81 -9.88
N GLU A 83 3.50 8.00 -9.35
CA GLU A 83 2.46 8.45 -8.44
C GLU A 83 2.52 7.58 -7.19
N ILE A 84 2.35 8.19 -6.00
CA ILE A 84 2.31 7.47 -4.73
C ILE A 84 0.91 7.60 -4.14
N GLY A 85 0.29 6.46 -3.84
CA GLY A 85 -0.96 6.41 -3.09
C GLY A 85 -0.70 5.90 -1.68
N ILE A 86 -1.39 6.48 -0.70
CA ILE A 86 -1.28 6.06 0.70
C ILE A 86 -2.68 6.12 1.32
N TYR A 87 -3.03 5.09 2.09
CA TYR A 87 -4.14 5.24 3.04
C TYR A 87 -3.77 4.61 4.38
N ILE A 88 -4.30 5.21 5.45
CA ILE A 88 -4.13 4.72 6.82
C ILE A 88 -5.50 4.29 7.31
N TYR A 89 -5.67 2.99 7.51
CA TYR A 89 -6.92 2.43 8.04
C TYR A 89 -6.98 2.56 9.55
N ASN A 90 -5.90 2.14 10.24
CA ASN A 90 -5.82 2.21 11.70
C ASN A 90 -5.12 3.51 12.10
N ARG A 91 -5.86 4.43 12.69
CA ARG A 91 -5.37 5.76 13.06
C ARG A 91 -4.95 5.89 14.53
N ASP A 92 -4.85 4.78 15.23
CA ASP A 92 -4.47 4.79 16.65
C ASP A 92 -3.00 5.14 16.88
N PHE A 93 -2.18 5.14 15.83
CA PHE A 93 -0.73 5.34 15.91
C PHE A 93 -0.27 6.60 15.15
N GLN A 94 -1.11 7.62 15.08
CA GLN A 94 -0.81 8.84 14.31
C GLN A 94 0.41 9.61 14.84
N GLU A 95 0.71 9.50 16.12
CA GLU A 95 1.90 10.10 16.73
C GLU A 95 3.21 9.56 16.14
N LEU A 96 3.20 8.36 15.55
CA LEU A 96 4.35 7.79 14.86
C LEU A 96 4.52 8.31 13.44
N ARG A 97 3.56 9.07 12.93
CA ARG A 97 3.55 9.62 11.56
C ARG A 97 3.73 8.54 10.48
N PRO A 98 2.85 7.53 10.45
CA PRO A 98 3.02 6.41 9.53
C PRO A 98 2.94 6.82 8.05
N ALA A 99 2.12 7.80 7.69
CA ALA A 99 2.01 8.26 6.32
C ALA A 99 3.31 8.91 5.83
N SER A 100 3.93 9.76 6.65
CA SER A 100 5.22 10.39 6.33
C SER A 100 6.32 9.36 6.19
N PHE A 101 6.38 8.40 7.11
CA PHE A 101 7.33 7.29 7.07
C PHE A 101 7.19 6.49 5.78
N ALA A 102 5.96 6.14 5.42
CA ALA A 102 5.67 5.33 4.24
C ALA A 102 6.01 6.08 2.94
N TYR A 103 5.68 7.36 2.88
CA TYR A 103 5.98 8.21 1.73
C TYR A 103 7.49 8.29 1.49
N GLU A 104 8.25 8.59 2.52
CA GLU A 104 9.71 8.67 2.45
C GLU A 104 10.34 7.32 2.08
N GLY A 105 9.83 6.24 2.65
CA GLY A 105 10.28 4.89 2.35
C GLY A 105 10.04 4.51 0.91
N MET A 106 8.89 4.87 0.35
CA MET A 106 8.56 4.57 -1.04
C MET A 106 9.40 5.40 -2.01
N ILE A 107 9.68 6.66 -1.69
CA ILE A 107 10.58 7.49 -2.49
C ILE A 107 11.98 6.88 -2.50
N GLY A 108 12.48 6.45 -1.35
CA GLY A 108 13.79 5.81 -1.25
C GLY A 108 13.87 4.51 -2.06
N PHE A 109 12.81 3.71 -2.00
CA PHE A 109 12.70 2.50 -2.81
C PHE A 109 12.73 2.82 -4.31
N ALA A 110 11.92 3.78 -4.75
CA ALA A 110 11.85 4.16 -6.15
C ALA A 110 13.20 4.67 -6.67
N ALA A 111 13.93 5.44 -5.86
CA ALA A 111 15.24 5.97 -6.23
C ALA A 111 16.30 4.88 -6.41
N LYS A 112 16.19 3.77 -5.66
CA LYS A 112 17.15 2.66 -5.72
C LYS A 112 16.79 1.62 -6.78
N GLU A 113 15.52 1.24 -6.84
CA GLU A 113 15.07 0.05 -7.57
C GLU A 113 14.47 0.38 -8.93
N LEU A 114 14.02 1.59 -9.07
CA LEU A 114 13.37 2.08 -10.28
C LEU A 114 14.16 3.24 -10.88
#